data_2570a2357d2c407fd12ee8891ab5fdff
#
_entry.id   2570a2357d2c407fd12ee8891ab5fdff
#
_cell.length_a   1.000
_cell.length_b   1.000
_cell.length_c   1.000
_cell.angle_alpha   90.00
_cell.angle_beta   90.00
_cell.angle_gamma   90.00
#
_symmetry.space_group_name_H-M   'P 1'
#
loop_
_entity.id
_entity.type
_entity.pdbx_description
1 polymer ?
#
loop_
_entity_poly.entity_id
_entity_poly.type
_entity_poly.pdbx_seq_one_letter_code
_entity_poly.pdbx_strand_id
1 'polypeptide(L)'
;MTNKKKLVLIFPFNLLAHYLRCLVLADTYDKDLYDVRFLDSAQYNSFVKAHGYECFSCATLDANFVMDCTNNFNFDWMNEADLQKVLLSQVKCIQELKPDIIIGDVAPTLKMAAELTGVEHINIVNGYMTRFYARTRKIPRKHKAFPYVQQLPTKFADAITSFGEQLTFRKIQASFNNLRKRYGLPCLKDYLEELEAPENLICDMPELFPQKMLPSAYRFIGPLIYRNYTDSGDWEQLVDWEKPLICVCMGSSGDWEQLKFLNDPYYSKYNILTAGDKAGVLSADHVIARSFVNLDRALSRSSLMICHGGNGTIYLGITNGVFMLCLSSHFEQDYNIDAIARHGYGKSGVDFSEEMWRLEIDLHCEKYKIRQPA
;
A
#
# COMPACT_ATOMS: atom_id res chain seq x y z
N MET A 1 -15.03 -7.33 -39.28
CA MET A 1 -14.99 -6.02 -38.64
C MET A 1 -14.25 -6.22 -37.34
N THR A 2 -13.02 -5.74 -37.24
CA THR A 2 -12.30 -5.77 -35.95
C THR A 2 -13.02 -4.81 -35.01
N ASN A 3 -13.68 -5.33 -33.98
CA ASN A 3 -14.26 -4.49 -32.93
C ASN A 3 -13.15 -3.60 -32.37
N LYS A 4 -13.38 -2.28 -32.38
CA LYS A 4 -12.46 -1.33 -31.76
C LYS A 4 -12.35 -1.64 -30.27
N LYS A 5 -11.12 -1.88 -29.78
CA LYS A 5 -10.88 -2.11 -28.34
C LYS A 5 -11.31 -0.89 -27.55
N LYS A 6 -11.87 -1.12 -26.37
CA LYS A 6 -12.11 -0.04 -25.39
C LYS A 6 -10.80 0.44 -24.81
N LEU A 7 -10.58 1.75 -24.80
CA LEU A 7 -9.38 2.34 -24.19
C LEU A 7 -9.59 2.57 -22.69
N VAL A 8 -8.69 2.01 -21.88
CA VAL A 8 -8.67 2.16 -20.43
C VAL A 8 -7.39 2.87 -20.02
N LEU A 9 -7.50 4.01 -19.33
CA LEU A 9 -6.35 4.71 -18.77
C LEU A 9 -6.29 4.49 -17.26
N ILE A 10 -5.15 4.00 -16.78
CA ILE A 10 -4.90 3.76 -15.35
C ILE A 10 -3.99 4.84 -14.80
N PHE A 11 -4.43 5.48 -13.71
CA PHE A 11 -3.74 6.56 -13.00
C PHE A 11 -3.31 6.08 -11.60
N PRO A 12 -2.20 5.30 -11.48
CA PRO A 12 -1.66 4.94 -10.18
C PRO A 12 -1.02 6.16 -9.53
N PHE A 13 -1.07 6.26 -8.21
CA PHE A 13 -0.16 7.16 -7.50
C PHE A 13 1.30 6.77 -7.79
N ASN A 14 2.20 7.76 -7.92
CA ASN A 14 3.58 7.52 -8.36
C ASN A 14 4.46 6.87 -7.27
N LEU A 15 4.03 5.72 -6.78
CA LEU A 15 4.74 4.81 -5.87
C LEU A 15 4.65 3.38 -6.37
N LEU A 16 5.70 2.58 -6.12
CA LEU A 16 5.82 1.20 -6.62
C LEU A 16 4.58 0.34 -6.30
N ALA A 17 4.11 0.37 -5.06
CA ALA A 17 2.98 -0.46 -4.62
C ALA A 17 1.70 -0.20 -5.43
N HIS A 18 1.45 1.06 -5.82
CA HIS A 18 0.28 1.44 -6.63
C HIS A 18 0.41 0.94 -8.07
N TYR A 19 1.60 1.07 -8.69
CA TYR A 19 1.85 0.51 -10.01
C TYR A 19 1.69 -1.01 -10.04
N LEU A 20 2.27 -1.70 -9.06
CA LEU A 20 2.21 -3.15 -8.99
C LEU A 20 0.78 -3.68 -8.82
N ARG A 21 -0.01 -3.08 -7.93
CA ARG A 21 -1.41 -3.51 -7.76
C ARG A 21 -2.30 -3.16 -8.95
N CYS A 22 -2.05 -2.03 -9.60
CA CYS A 22 -2.73 -1.67 -10.84
C CYS A 22 -2.39 -2.64 -11.99
N LEU A 23 -1.14 -3.17 -12.06
CA LEU A 23 -0.77 -4.20 -13.03
C LEU A 23 -1.54 -5.49 -12.79
N VAL A 24 -1.70 -5.92 -11.54
CA VAL A 24 -2.51 -7.10 -11.20
C VAL A 24 -3.96 -6.92 -11.65
N LEU A 25 -4.54 -5.73 -11.47
CA LEU A 25 -5.88 -5.44 -11.96
C LEU A 25 -5.92 -5.42 -13.49
N ALA A 26 -4.94 -4.77 -14.15
CA ALA A 26 -4.88 -4.67 -15.61
C ALA A 26 -4.78 -6.05 -16.27
N ASP A 27 -4.06 -6.99 -15.68
CA ASP A 27 -3.91 -8.36 -16.19
C ASP A 27 -5.23 -9.17 -16.14
N THR A 28 -6.28 -8.66 -15.46
CA THR A 28 -7.63 -9.26 -15.50
C THR A 28 -8.45 -8.80 -16.70
N TYR A 29 -8.02 -7.75 -17.42
CA TYR A 29 -8.71 -7.27 -18.62
C TYR A 29 -8.34 -8.12 -19.83
N ASP A 30 -9.36 -8.50 -20.59
CA ASP A 30 -9.17 -9.20 -21.88
C ASP A 30 -8.46 -8.27 -22.89
N LYS A 31 -7.23 -8.61 -23.24
CA LYS A 31 -6.40 -7.83 -24.16
C LYS A 31 -6.95 -7.76 -25.60
N ASP A 32 -7.90 -8.61 -25.96
CA ASP A 32 -8.59 -8.55 -27.27
C ASP A 32 -9.72 -7.50 -27.26
N LEU A 33 -10.29 -7.21 -26.11
CA LEU A 33 -11.40 -6.26 -25.92
C LEU A 33 -10.95 -4.89 -25.40
N TYR A 34 -9.82 -4.83 -24.69
CA TYR A 34 -9.34 -3.62 -24.03
C TYR A 34 -7.91 -3.25 -24.45
N ASP A 35 -7.69 -1.96 -24.68
CA ASP A 35 -6.38 -1.32 -24.78
C ASP A 35 -6.11 -0.60 -23.44
N VAL A 36 -5.30 -1.22 -22.59
CA VAL A 36 -5.01 -0.69 -21.24
C VAL A 36 -3.69 0.05 -21.29
N ARG A 37 -3.68 1.29 -20.81
CA ARG A 37 -2.47 2.12 -20.75
C ARG A 37 -2.27 2.71 -19.36
N PHE A 38 -1.02 2.90 -18.97
CA PHE A 38 -0.63 3.38 -17.65
C PHE A 38 -0.10 4.80 -17.71
N LEU A 39 -0.34 5.53 -16.63
CA LEU A 39 0.34 6.80 -16.40
C LEU A 39 1.86 6.60 -16.42
N ASP A 40 2.57 7.45 -17.15
CA ASP A 40 4.02 7.40 -17.31
C ASP A 40 4.75 7.66 -15.98
N SER A 41 5.76 6.84 -15.69
CA SER A 41 6.67 7.02 -14.55
C SER A 41 8.06 6.55 -14.91
N ALA A 42 9.04 7.45 -14.89
CA ALA A 42 10.43 7.10 -15.16
C ALA A 42 10.96 5.95 -14.28
N GLN A 43 10.41 5.80 -13.07
CA GLN A 43 10.84 4.77 -12.11
C GLN A 43 10.16 3.41 -12.35
N TYR A 44 8.93 3.38 -12.86
CA TYR A 44 8.11 2.16 -12.87
C TYR A 44 7.69 1.69 -14.27
N ASN A 45 8.03 2.42 -15.33
CA ASN A 45 7.72 2.05 -16.71
C ASN A 45 8.28 0.68 -17.13
N SER A 46 9.40 0.26 -16.55
CA SER A 46 9.97 -1.06 -16.82
C SER A 46 9.03 -2.19 -16.43
N PHE A 47 8.34 -2.07 -15.29
CA PHE A 47 7.33 -3.03 -14.85
C PHE A 47 6.12 -3.03 -15.81
N VAL A 48 5.62 -1.85 -16.18
CA VAL A 48 4.48 -1.68 -17.09
C VAL A 48 4.77 -2.32 -18.44
N LYS A 49 5.94 -2.03 -19.03
CA LYS A 49 6.37 -2.57 -20.32
C LYS A 49 6.61 -4.08 -20.28
N ALA A 50 7.13 -4.61 -19.15
CA ALA A 50 7.32 -6.05 -18.98
C ALA A 50 6.00 -6.84 -19.04
N HIS A 51 4.86 -6.21 -18.66
CA HIS A 51 3.50 -6.77 -18.79
C HIS A 51 2.87 -6.51 -20.17
N GLY A 52 3.59 -5.81 -21.08
CA GLY A 52 3.13 -5.54 -22.45
C GLY A 52 2.14 -4.37 -22.53
N TYR A 53 2.12 -3.46 -21.57
CA TYR A 53 1.29 -2.26 -21.59
C TYR A 53 2.07 -1.03 -22.07
N GLU A 54 1.35 -0.10 -22.70
CA GLU A 54 1.86 1.21 -23.09
C GLU A 54 1.67 2.24 -21.96
N CYS A 55 2.46 3.32 -22.03
CA CYS A 55 2.33 4.45 -21.11
C CYS A 55 1.79 5.67 -21.83
N PHE A 56 1.09 6.54 -21.07
CA PHE A 56 0.67 7.86 -21.51
C PHE A 56 1.17 8.96 -20.57
N SER A 57 1.39 10.15 -21.08
CA SER A 57 1.95 11.27 -20.31
C SER A 57 0.87 12.10 -19.66
N CYS A 58 0.99 12.35 -18.35
CA CYS A 58 0.14 13.28 -17.61
C CYS A 58 0.91 13.81 -16.40
N ALA A 59 0.57 15.02 -15.92
CA ALA A 59 1.20 15.57 -14.72
C ALA A 59 0.83 14.76 -13.48
N THR A 60 1.79 14.62 -12.57
CA THR A 60 1.63 13.97 -11.26
C THR A 60 2.06 14.91 -10.15
N LEU A 61 1.64 14.60 -8.93
CA LEU A 61 2.23 15.19 -7.73
C LEU A 61 3.65 14.67 -7.54
N ASP A 62 4.50 15.47 -6.89
CA ASP A 62 5.84 15.03 -6.51
C ASP A 62 5.76 13.93 -5.44
N ALA A 63 6.13 12.70 -5.81
CA ALA A 63 6.04 11.56 -4.93
C ALA A 63 6.93 11.68 -3.69
N ASN A 64 8.11 12.30 -3.80
CA ASN A 64 9.01 12.49 -2.67
C ASN A 64 8.42 13.48 -1.66
N PHE A 65 7.88 14.60 -2.16
CA PHE A 65 7.20 15.59 -1.30
C PHE A 65 5.96 14.99 -0.62
N VAL A 66 5.16 14.21 -1.35
CA VAL A 66 4.01 13.52 -0.77
C VAL A 66 4.44 12.53 0.31
N MET A 67 5.50 11.74 0.07
CA MET A 67 6.02 10.78 1.06
C MET A 67 6.59 11.46 2.29
N ASP A 68 7.33 12.56 2.13
CA ASP A 68 7.82 13.35 3.24
C ASP A 68 6.67 13.90 4.09
N CYS A 69 5.66 14.48 3.46
CA CYS A 69 4.45 14.94 4.13
C CYS A 69 3.73 13.79 4.87
N THR A 70 3.56 12.65 4.21
CA THR A 70 2.89 11.46 4.77
C THR A 70 3.64 10.92 5.99
N ASN A 71 4.97 10.84 5.90
CA ASN A 71 5.83 10.40 6.99
C ASN A 71 5.76 11.32 8.22
N ASN A 72 5.44 12.60 8.02
CA ASN A 72 5.29 13.60 9.08
C ASN A 72 3.83 13.88 9.45
N PHE A 73 2.88 13.08 8.95
CA PHE A 73 1.44 13.29 9.11
C PHE A 73 1.01 14.72 8.75
N ASN A 74 1.48 15.18 7.59
CA ASN A 74 1.22 16.49 7.01
C ASN A 74 0.47 16.33 5.68
N PHE A 75 -0.42 17.27 5.34
CA PHE A 75 -1.24 17.25 4.14
C PHE A 75 -0.99 18.46 3.21
N ASP A 76 0.14 19.16 3.36
CA ASP A 76 0.49 20.34 2.56
C ASP A 76 0.65 20.04 1.07
N TRP A 77 0.89 18.76 0.71
CA TRP A 77 0.91 18.29 -0.67
C TRP A 77 -0.48 18.38 -1.36
N MET A 78 -1.57 18.51 -0.61
CA MET A 78 -2.93 18.74 -1.13
C MET A 78 -3.24 20.23 -1.26
N ASN A 79 -2.27 21.03 -1.69
CA ASN A 79 -2.46 22.45 -1.94
C ASN A 79 -3.14 22.70 -3.29
N GLU A 80 -3.87 23.81 -3.38
CA GLU A 80 -4.70 24.17 -4.54
C GLU A 80 -3.90 24.28 -5.84
N ALA A 81 -2.67 24.82 -5.79
CA ALA A 81 -1.87 25.08 -7.01
C ALA A 81 -1.42 23.77 -7.67
N ASP A 82 -0.87 22.82 -6.88
CA ASP A 82 -0.42 21.53 -7.40
C ASP A 82 -1.60 20.67 -7.84
N LEU A 83 -2.69 20.64 -7.05
CA LEU A 83 -3.91 19.94 -7.42
C LEU A 83 -4.51 20.50 -8.72
N GLN A 84 -4.51 21.82 -8.94
CA GLN A 84 -4.99 22.42 -10.17
C GLN A 84 -4.15 22.03 -11.38
N LYS A 85 -2.83 22.03 -11.25
CA LYS A 85 -1.91 21.61 -12.32
C LYS A 85 -2.20 20.17 -12.74
N VAL A 86 -2.37 19.27 -11.80
CA VAL A 86 -2.68 17.86 -12.08
C VAL A 86 -4.07 17.72 -12.69
N LEU A 87 -5.09 18.37 -12.15
CA LEU A 87 -6.45 18.38 -12.70
C LEU A 87 -6.49 18.78 -14.17
N LEU A 88 -5.88 19.93 -14.51
CA LEU A 88 -5.88 20.43 -15.90
C LEU A 88 -5.15 19.48 -16.86
N SER A 89 -4.07 18.87 -16.40
CA SER A 89 -3.36 17.86 -17.18
C SER A 89 -4.18 16.60 -17.39
N GLN A 90 -4.89 16.12 -16.36
CA GLN A 90 -5.81 14.97 -16.47
C GLN A 90 -6.96 15.26 -17.44
N VAL A 91 -7.62 16.42 -17.33
CA VAL A 91 -8.69 16.81 -18.24
C VAL A 91 -8.20 16.86 -19.69
N LYS A 92 -7.05 17.50 -19.93
CA LYS A 92 -6.43 17.56 -21.25
C LYS A 92 -6.14 16.16 -21.81
N CYS A 93 -5.50 15.32 -21.01
CA CYS A 93 -5.16 13.95 -21.39
C CYS A 93 -6.42 13.13 -21.77
N ILE A 94 -7.49 13.20 -20.96
CA ILE A 94 -8.76 12.51 -21.22
C ILE A 94 -9.40 13.03 -22.51
N GLN A 95 -9.41 14.35 -22.75
CA GLN A 95 -9.97 14.94 -23.98
C GLN A 95 -9.21 14.56 -25.25
N GLU A 96 -7.87 14.46 -25.16
CA GLU A 96 -7.00 14.10 -26.30
C GLU A 96 -7.06 12.60 -26.62
N LEU A 97 -6.96 11.73 -25.60
CA LEU A 97 -6.91 10.29 -25.78
C LEU A 97 -8.30 9.66 -25.90
N LYS A 98 -9.35 10.31 -25.38
CA LYS A 98 -10.75 9.87 -25.40
C LYS A 98 -10.94 8.42 -24.92
N PRO A 99 -10.51 8.11 -23.67
CA PRO A 99 -10.71 6.78 -23.10
C PRO A 99 -12.20 6.48 -22.90
N ASP A 100 -12.53 5.21 -22.95
CA ASP A 100 -13.86 4.72 -22.54
C ASP A 100 -13.96 4.66 -21.01
N ILE A 101 -12.86 4.32 -20.33
CA ILE A 101 -12.80 4.14 -18.87
C ILE A 101 -11.51 4.75 -18.34
N ILE A 102 -11.58 5.41 -17.19
CA ILE A 102 -10.41 5.77 -16.39
C ILE A 102 -10.45 5.06 -15.04
N ILE A 103 -9.28 4.61 -14.57
CA ILE A 103 -9.14 3.93 -13.29
C ILE A 103 -8.14 4.72 -12.44
N GLY A 104 -8.57 5.15 -11.23
CA GLY A 104 -7.71 5.84 -10.27
C GLY A 104 -7.26 4.93 -9.14
N ASP A 105 -6.04 5.10 -8.70
CA ASP A 105 -5.52 4.52 -7.48
C ASP A 105 -4.77 5.60 -6.70
N VAL A 106 -5.43 6.18 -5.69
CA VAL A 106 -4.98 7.38 -4.98
C VAL A 106 -4.61 8.49 -5.98
N ALA A 107 -5.53 8.80 -6.90
CA ALA A 107 -5.40 9.85 -7.90
C ALA A 107 -6.28 11.07 -7.50
N PRO A 108 -5.77 12.03 -6.71
CA PRO A 108 -6.58 12.97 -5.93
C PRO A 108 -7.59 13.79 -6.73
N THR A 109 -7.26 14.22 -7.94
CA THR A 109 -8.13 15.10 -8.77
C THR A 109 -8.89 14.36 -9.86
N LEU A 110 -8.73 13.04 -9.94
CA LEU A 110 -9.27 12.26 -11.05
C LEU A 110 -10.79 12.25 -11.07
N LYS A 111 -11.45 12.27 -9.89
CA LYS A 111 -12.91 12.43 -9.80
C LYS A 111 -13.37 13.73 -10.46
N MET A 112 -12.73 14.86 -10.17
CA MET A 112 -13.07 16.14 -10.82
C MET A 112 -12.84 16.08 -12.33
N ALA A 113 -11.73 15.46 -12.78
CA ALA A 113 -11.44 15.29 -14.19
C ALA A 113 -12.51 14.43 -14.89
N ALA A 114 -12.97 13.36 -14.25
CA ALA A 114 -14.05 12.51 -14.73
C ALA A 114 -15.38 13.29 -14.85
N GLU A 115 -15.75 14.04 -13.82
CA GLU A 115 -16.96 14.88 -13.79
C GLU A 115 -16.94 15.97 -14.87
N LEU A 116 -15.77 16.57 -15.15
CA LEU A 116 -15.61 17.60 -16.18
C LEU A 116 -15.62 17.04 -17.61
N THR A 117 -15.24 15.80 -17.79
CA THR A 117 -15.12 15.19 -19.14
C THR A 117 -16.25 14.19 -19.44
N GLY A 118 -16.99 13.75 -18.42
CA GLY A 118 -18.07 12.77 -18.57
C GLY A 118 -17.60 11.33 -18.82
N VAL A 119 -16.30 11.03 -18.59
CA VAL A 119 -15.74 9.70 -18.81
C VAL A 119 -16.13 8.76 -17.64
N GLU A 120 -16.31 7.46 -17.93
CA GLU A 120 -16.55 6.44 -16.91
C GLU A 120 -15.34 6.33 -15.96
N HIS A 121 -15.60 6.41 -14.65
CA HIS A 121 -14.56 6.42 -13.62
C HIS A 121 -14.71 5.28 -12.63
N ILE A 122 -13.64 4.51 -12.47
CA ILE A 122 -13.49 3.43 -11.49
C ILE A 122 -12.37 3.83 -10.52
N ASN A 123 -12.56 3.57 -9.22
CA ASN A 123 -11.53 3.84 -8.22
C ASN A 123 -11.10 2.57 -7.48
N ILE A 124 -9.78 2.39 -7.29
CA ILE A 124 -9.21 1.38 -6.40
C ILE A 124 -9.04 2.03 -5.03
N VAL A 125 -9.57 1.39 -3.99
CA VAL A 125 -9.57 1.95 -2.64
C VAL A 125 -9.22 0.88 -1.61
N ASN A 126 -8.41 1.26 -0.61
CA ASN A 126 -8.20 0.43 0.57
C ASN A 126 -9.43 0.46 1.48
N GLY A 127 -9.79 -0.68 2.08
CA GLY A 127 -10.99 -0.81 2.89
C GLY A 127 -11.06 0.16 4.07
N TYR A 128 -9.91 0.52 4.67
CA TYR A 128 -9.88 1.52 5.72
C TYR A 128 -10.11 2.97 5.21
N MET A 129 -9.99 3.24 3.90
CA MET A 129 -10.21 4.57 3.32
C MET A 129 -11.63 4.81 2.82
N THR A 130 -12.53 3.86 2.99
CA THR A 130 -13.94 4.09 2.67
C THR A 130 -14.66 4.79 3.83
N ARG A 131 -15.72 5.55 3.54
CA ARG A 131 -16.60 6.09 4.61
C ARG A 131 -17.42 5.02 5.32
N PHE A 132 -17.50 3.83 4.75
CA PHE A 132 -18.24 2.69 5.28
C PHE A 132 -17.39 1.78 6.17
N TYR A 133 -16.11 2.11 6.41
CA TYR A 133 -15.25 1.33 7.28
C TYR A 133 -15.87 1.16 8.66
N ALA A 134 -16.01 -0.10 9.08
CA ALA A 134 -16.79 -0.44 10.28
C ALA A 134 -16.08 -0.14 11.60
N ARG A 135 -14.79 0.16 11.58
CA ARG A 135 -13.99 0.44 12.77
C ARG A 135 -13.50 1.88 12.79
N THR A 136 -13.08 2.35 13.96
CA THR A 136 -12.39 3.64 14.09
C THR A 136 -10.97 3.50 13.57
N ARG A 137 -10.55 4.43 12.69
CA ARG A 137 -9.14 4.59 12.32
C ARG A 137 -8.42 5.16 13.53
N LYS A 138 -7.43 4.44 14.06
CA LYS A 138 -6.69 4.89 15.22
C LYS A 138 -5.86 6.14 14.88
N ILE A 139 -5.61 6.97 15.90
CA ILE A 139 -4.73 8.11 15.71
C ILE A 139 -3.32 7.62 15.34
N PRO A 140 -2.71 8.15 14.27
CA PRO A 140 -1.37 7.74 13.86
C PRO A 140 -0.32 8.03 14.95
N ARG A 141 0.67 7.14 15.09
CA ARG A 141 1.73 7.27 16.10
C ARG A 141 2.50 8.58 16.01
N LYS A 142 2.71 9.10 14.80
CA LYS A 142 3.41 10.39 14.57
C LYS A 142 2.55 11.62 14.81
N HIS A 143 1.25 11.46 15.07
CA HIS A 143 0.40 12.60 15.41
C HIS A 143 0.72 13.13 16.80
N LYS A 144 0.82 14.47 16.95
CA LYS A 144 1.19 15.14 18.22
C LYS A 144 0.30 14.76 19.40
N ALA A 145 -0.96 14.42 19.17
CA ALA A 145 -1.88 14.00 20.23
C ALA A 145 -1.79 12.51 20.58
N PHE A 146 -1.03 11.70 19.84
CA PHE A 146 -0.93 10.24 20.08
C PHE A 146 -0.57 9.89 21.53
N PRO A 147 0.47 10.49 22.17
CA PRO A 147 0.87 10.15 23.54
C PRO A 147 -0.23 10.38 24.58
N TYR A 148 -1.15 11.29 24.31
CA TYR A 148 -2.27 11.60 25.20
C TYR A 148 -3.47 10.72 24.94
N VAL A 149 -3.81 10.53 23.67
CA VAL A 149 -5.00 9.74 23.26
C VAL A 149 -4.85 8.26 23.60
N GLN A 150 -3.66 7.68 23.44
CA GLN A 150 -3.40 6.27 23.77
C GLN A 150 -3.58 5.93 25.26
N GLN A 151 -3.54 6.93 26.17
CA GLN A 151 -3.74 6.73 27.60
C GLN A 151 -5.22 6.73 28.00
N LEU A 152 -6.11 7.12 27.08
CA LEU A 152 -7.54 7.20 27.35
C LEU A 152 -8.21 5.82 27.22
N PRO A 153 -9.30 5.59 27.96
CA PRO A 153 -10.15 4.41 27.70
C PRO A 153 -10.59 4.38 26.23
N THR A 154 -10.59 3.20 25.61
CA THR A 154 -10.78 2.99 24.17
C THR A 154 -11.97 3.78 23.60
N LYS A 155 -13.13 3.78 24.27
CA LYS A 155 -14.33 4.50 23.78
C LYS A 155 -14.08 6.01 23.64
N PHE A 156 -13.37 6.62 24.59
CA PHE A 156 -13.04 8.05 24.53
C PHE A 156 -11.97 8.33 23.49
N ALA A 157 -10.95 7.48 23.41
CA ALA A 157 -9.92 7.55 22.37
C ALA A 157 -10.55 7.49 20.98
N ASP A 158 -11.45 6.54 20.74
CA ASP A 158 -12.16 6.38 19.48
C ASP A 158 -13.03 7.60 19.13
N ALA A 159 -13.76 8.15 20.10
CA ALA A 159 -14.59 9.35 19.89
C ALA A 159 -13.76 10.57 19.52
N ILE A 160 -12.66 10.82 20.23
CA ILE A 160 -11.74 11.95 19.97
C ILE A 160 -11.06 11.77 18.60
N THR A 161 -10.60 10.56 18.29
CA THR A 161 -9.94 10.26 17.02
C THR A 161 -10.91 10.45 15.85
N SER A 162 -12.14 9.93 15.95
CA SER A 162 -13.16 10.09 14.90
C SER A 162 -13.53 11.54 14.69
N PHE A 163 -13.63 12.34 15.75
CA PHE A 163 -13.89 13.77 15.65
C PHE A 163 -12.73 14.51 14.98
N GLY A 164 -11.48 14.25 15.41
CA GLY A 164 -10.29 14.85 14.83
C GLY A 164 -10.11 14.48 13.35
N GLU A 165 -10.40 13.23 12.99
CA GLU A 165 -10.40 12.75 11.61
C GLU A 165 -11.39 13.50 10.73
N GLN A 166 -12.65 13.66 11.19
CA GLN A 166 -13.66 14.41 10.45
C GLN A 166 -13.22 15.87 10.20
N LEU A 167 -12.63 16.52 11.20
CA LEU A 167 -12.08 17.87 11.03
C LEU A 167 -10.93 17.90 10.01
N THR A 168 -10.05 16.92 10.07
CA THR A 168 -8.92 16.79 9.13
C THR A 168 -9.41 16.60 7.71
N PHE A 169 -10.33 15.67 7.46
CA PHE A 169 -10.88 15.43 6.13
C PHE A 169 -11.65 16.62 5.56
N ARG A 170 -12.39 17.38 6.42
CA ARG A 170 -13.02 18.63 5.99
C ARG A 170 -11.98 19.72 5.66
N LYS A 171 -10.91 19.83 6.43
CA LYS A 171 -9.82 20.77 6.16
C LYS A 171 -9.13 20.46 4.83
N ILE A 172 -8.80 19.20 4.58
CA ILE A 172 -8.24 18.74 3.32
C ILE A 172 -9.19 19.07 2.15
N GLN A 173 -10.48 18.80 2.32
CA GLN A 173 -11.49 19.05 1.28
C GLN A 173 -11.62 20.53 0.89
N ALA A 174 -11.17 21.46 1.70
CA ALA A 174 -11.26 22.89 1.39
C ALA A 174 -10.52 23.25 0.10
N SER A 175 -9.29 22.73 -0.12
CA SER A 175 -8.52 22.93 -1.35
C SER A 175 -9.25 22.38 -2.58
N PHE A 176 -9.83 21.18 -2.46
CA PHE A 176 -10.63 20.58 -3.54
C PHE A 176 -11.90 21.38 -3.82
N ASN A 177 -12.62 21.84 -2.79
CA ASN A 177 -13.83 22.62 -2.96
C ASN A 177 -13.56 23.99 -3.60
N ASN A 178 -12.40 24.59 -3.38
CA ASN A 178 -12.03 25.81 -4.10
C ASN A 178 -11.88 25.54 -5.61
N LEU A 179 -11.24 24.43 -5.99
CA LEU A 179 -11.16 24.00 -7.37
C LEU A 179 -12.52 23.62 -7.94
N ARG A 180 -13.35 22.86 -7.20
CA ARG A 180 -14.71 22.50 -7.62
C ARG A 180 -15.53 23.73 -7.95
N LYS A 181 -15.55 24.75 -7.07
CA LYS A 181 -16.22 26.03 -7.32
C LYS A 181 -15.69 26.73 -8.58
N ARG A 182 -14.35 26.77 -8.76
CA ARG A 182 -13.71 27.40 -9.91
C ARG A 182 -14.13 26.77 -11.24
N TYR A 183 -14.36 25.46 -11.25
CA TYR A 183 -14.74 24.70 -12.43
C TYR A 183 -16.24 24.36 -12.51
N GLY A 184 -17.07 24.96 -11.67
CA GLY A 184 -18.54 24.79 -11.71
C GLY A 184 -19.03 23.42 -11.23
N LEU A 185 -18.23 22.71 -10.45
CA LEU A 185 -18.59 21.41 -9.86
C LEU A 185 -19.21 21.59 -8.46
N PRO A 186 -20.12 20.70 -8.03
CA PRO A 186 -20.69 20.74 -6.69
C PRO A 186 -19.62 20.51 -5.62
N CYS A 187 -19.67 21.28 -4.52
CA CYS A 187 -18.81 21.05 -3.37
C CYS A 187 -19.16 19.72 -2.69
N LEU A 188 -18.14 19.05 -2.17
CA LEU A 188 -18.29 17.81 -1.40
C LEU A 188 -18.06 18.08 0.10
N LYS A 189 -18.55 17.16 0.92
CA LYS A 189 -18.56 17.30 2.38
C LYS A 189 -17.17 17.13 2.99
N ASP A 190 -16.43 16.14 2.54
CA ASP A 190 -15.15 15.75 3.10
C ASP A 190 -14.30 14.99 2.04
N TYR A 191 -13.03 14.76 2.38
CA TYR A 191 -12.07 14.12 1.50
C TYR A 191 -12.42 12.66 1.14
N LEU A 192 -13.14 11.93 2.00
CA LEU A 192 -13.57 10.58 1.65
C LEU A 192 -14.58 10.60 0.50
N GLU A 193 -15.42 11.64 0.42
CA GLU A 193 -16.32 11.85 -0.73
C GLU A 193 -15.56 12.16 -2.03
N GLU A 194 -14.41 12.86 -1.93
CA GLU A 194 -13.54 13.15 -3.09
C GLU A 194 -12.90 11.89 -3.66
N LEU A 195 -12.66 10.88 -2.83
CA LEU A 195 -12.11 9.59 -3.25
C LEU A 195 -13.13 8.64 -3.88
N GLU A 196 -14.44 8.94 -3.78
CA GLU A 196 -15.48 8.07 -4.33
C GLU A 196 -15.61 8.22 -5.86
N ALA A 197 -15.84 7.10 -6.52
CA ALA A 197 -16.19 7.02 -7.94
C ALA A 197 -17.59 6.37 -8.10
N PRO A 198 -18.19 6.39 -9.30
CA PRO A 198 -19.38 5.59 -9.61
C PRO A 198 -19.19 4.10 -9.36
N GLU A 199 -17.97 3.58 -9.54
CA GLU A 199 -17.57 2.22 -9.16
C GLU A 199 -16.29 2.25 -8.32
N ASN A 200 -16.31 1.56 -7.15
CA ASN A 200 -15.19 1.53 -6.20
C ASN A 200 -14.79 0.09 -5.91
N LEU A 201 -13.55 -0.25 -6.19
CA LEU A 201 -12.97 -1.57 -6.03
C LEU A 201 -12.17 -1.63 -4.72
N ILE A 202 -12.70 -2.30 -3.70
CA ILE A 202 -11.98 -2.47 -2.44
C ILE A 202 -10.98 -3.61 -2.61
N CYS A 203 -9.67 -3.26 -2.59
CA CYS A 203 -8.56 -4.19 -2.80
C CYS A 203 -8.04 -4.81 -1.49
N ASP A 204 -8.96 -5.19 -0.61
CA ASP A 204 -8.65 -5.76 0.70
C ASP A 204 -9.55 -6.97 1.02
N MET A 205 -9.22 -7.71 2.07
CA MET A 205 -10.07 -8.77 2.62
C MET A 205 -11.14 -8.17 3.56
N PRO A 206 -12.43 -8.54 3.40
CA PRO A 206 -13.51 -8.05 4.27
C PRO A 206 -13.29 -8.29 5.76
N GLU A 207 -12.62 -9.39 6.11
CA GLU A 207 -12.32 -9.76 7.50
C GLU A 207 -11.36 -8.76 8.15
N LEU A 208 -10.34 -8.30 7.41
CA LEU A 208 -9.36 -7.33 7.91
C LEU A 208 -9.94 -5.92 7.95
N PHE A 209 -10.71 -5.55 6.92
CA PHE A 209 -11.26 -4.20 6.75
C PHE A 209 -12.79 -4.25 6.55
N PRO A 210 -13.55 -4.64 7.59
CA PRO A 210 -15.00 -4.78 7.51
C PRO A 210 -15.70 -3.45 7.20
N GLN A 211 -16.79 -3.52 6.41
CA GLN A 211 -17.58 -2.37 6.00
C GLN A 211 -18.99 -2.44 6.59
N LYS A 212 -19.59 -1.27 6.88
CA LYS A 212 -20.99 -1.13 7.30
C LYS A 212 -21.82 -0.71 6.10
N MET A 213 -22.94 -1.42 5.83
CA MET A 213 -23.94 -1.03 4.81
C MET A 213 -23.30 -0.56 3.50
N LEU A 214 -22.47 -1.40 2.90
CA LEU A 214 -21.75 -1.07 1.68
C LEU A 214 -22.71 -0.87 0.50
N PRO A 215 -22.73 0.32 -0.15
CA PRO A 215 -23.57 0.55 -1.32
C PRO A 215 -23.14 -0.30 -2.52
N SER A 216 -24.07 -0.47 -3.50
CA SER A 216 -23.79 -1.20 -4.75
C SER A 216 -22.64 -0.60 -5.60
N ALA A 217 -22.33 0.69 -5.40
CA ALA A 217 -21.18 1.35 -6.02
C ALA A 217 -19.82 0.84 -5.50
N TYR A 218 -19.82 -0.03 -4.49
CA TYR A 218 -18.60 -0.60 -3.90
C TYR A 218 -18.65 -2.11 -3.96
N ARG A 219 -17.52 -2.73 -4.29
CA ARG A 219 -17.36 -4.18 -4.20
C ARG A 219 -15.95 -4.56 -3.75
N PHE A 220 -15.85 -5.59 -2.95
CA PHE A 220 -14.57 -6.22 -2.67
C PHE A 220 -14.10 -7.01 -3.88
N ILE A 221 -12.85 -6.79 -4.26
CA ILE A 221 -12.16 -7.58 -5.31
C ILE A 221 -11.06 -8.46 -4.72
N GLY A 222 -10.84 -8.37 -3.40
CA GLY A 222 -9.74 -9.02 -2.73
C GLY A 222 -8.41 -8.29 -2.94
N PRO A 223 -7.34 -8.75 -2.26
CA PRO A 223 -6.04 -8.13 -2.34
C PRO A 223 -5.41 -8.27 -3.74
N LEU A 224 -4.87 -7.16 -4.25
CA LEU A 224 -4.14 -7.14 -5.52
C LEU A 224 -2.65 -7.41 -5.26
N ILE A 225 -2.29 -8.68 -5.21
CA ILE A 225 -0.94 -9.15 -4.84
C ILE A 225 -0.10 -9.31 -6.11
N TYR A 226 0.90 -8.46 -6.28
CA TYR A 226 1.87 -8.61 -7.35
C TYR A 226 2.87 -9.73 -7.01
N ARG A 227 2.95 -10.72 -7.90
CA ARG A 227 3.87 -11.85 -7.77
C ARG A 227 4.96 -11.73 -8.82
N ASN A 228 6.19 -11.58 -8.37
CA ASN A 228 7.32 -11.59 -9.29
C ASN A 228 7.87 -13.00 -9.45
N TYR A 229 7.77 -13.53 -10.65
CA TYR A 229 8.24 -14.87 -10.99
C TYR A 229 9.65 -14.89 -11.62
N THR A 230 10.34 -13.74 -11.74
CA THR A 230 11.62 -13.62 -12.46
C THR A 230 12.86 -13.82 -11.57
N ASP A 231 12.69 -14.15 -10.30
CA ASP A 231 13.79 -14.42 -9.38
C ASP A 231 14.54 -15.71 -9.79
N SER A 232 15.86 -15.62 -9.88
CA SER A 232 16.74 -16.76 -10.17
C SER A 232 16.73 -17.83 -9.06
N GLY A 233 16.33 -17.46 -7.83
CA GLY A 233 16.37 -18.34 -6.67
C GLY A 233 17.77 -18.69 -6.19
N ASP A 234 18.79 -17.97 -6.63
CA ASP A 234 20.21 -18.21 -6.27
C ASP A 234 20.49 -18.08 -4.76
N TRP A 235 19.65 -17.34 -4.05
CA TRP A 235 19.70 -17.21 -2.60
C TRP A 235 19.48 -18.55 -1.85
N GLU A 236 18.76 -19.51 -2.44
CA GLU A 236 18.50 -20.81 -1.83
C GLU A 236 19.78 -21.64 -1.62
N GLN A 237 20.78 -21.42 -2.47
CA GLN A 237 22.08 -22.11 -2.37
C GLN A 237 22.92 -21.59 -1.19
N LEU A 238 22.59 -20.42 -0.65
CA LEU A 238 23.27 -19.78 0.47
C LEU A 238 22.59 -20.06 1.80
N VAL A 239 21.39 -20.65 1.79
CA VAL A 239 20.63 -20.97 3.00
C VAL A 239 21.17 -22.24 3.63
N ASP A 240 21.49 -22.17 4.90
CA ASP A 240 21.72 -23.34 5.75
C ASP A 240 20.36 -23.90 6.19
N TRP A 241 19.84 -24.91 5.50
CA TRP A 241 18.51 -25.46 5.74
C TRP A 241 18.34 -26.17 7.08
N GLU A 242 19.42 -26.35 7.85
CA GLU A 242 19.36 -26.79 9.25
C GLU A 242 18.82 -25.67 10.19
N LYS A 243 18.86 -24.42 9.72
CA LYS A 243 18.40 -23.23 10.47
C LYS A 243 17.10 -22.68 9.91
N PRO A 244 16.21 -22.12 10.77
CA PRO A 244 15.03 -21.41 10.30
C PRO A 244 15.37 -20.22 9.42
N LEU A 245 14.54 -19.95 8.40
CA LEU A 245 14.66 -18.81 7.52
C LEU A 245 13.73 -17.68 7.99
N ILE A 246 14.29 -16.49 8.16
CA ILE A 246 13.57 -15.24 8.42
C ILE A 246 13.64 -14.39 7.13
N CYS A 247 12.49 -14.06 6.56
CA CYS A 247 12.40 -13.16 5.42
C CYS A 247 12.20 -11.71 5.89
N VAL A 248 13.06 -10.80 5.45
CA VAL A 248 13.01 -9.37 5.80
C VAL A 248 12.69 -8.55 4.56
N CYS A 249 11.55 -7.84 4.55
CA CYS A 249 11.13 -7.00 3.45
C CYS A 249 10.53 -5.68 3.95
N MET A 250 11.31 -4.61 3.87
CA MET A 250 10.88 -3.28 4.31
C MET A 250 10.25 -2.44 3.17
N GLY A 251 10.07 -3.02 1.99
CA GLY A 251 9.51 -2.33 0.83
C GLY A 251 10.30 -1.08 0.45
N SER A 252 9.62 -0.15 -0.22
CA SER A 252 10.24 1.12 -0.65
C SER A 252 10.20 2.24 0.40
N SER A 253 9.40 2.08 1.46
CA SER A 253 9.13 3.11 2.47
C SER A 253 9.51 2.72 3.90
N GLY A 254 10.00 1.50 4.12
CA GLY A 254 10.41 1.05 5.45
C GLY A 254 11.81 1.56 5.82
N ASP A 255 12.03 1.75 7.11
CA ASP A 255 13.29 2.21 7.68
C ASP A 255 14.15 1.00 8.09
N TRP A 256 15.17 0.71 7.27
CA TRP A 256 16.11 -0.40 7.49
C TRP A 256 16.99 -0.20 8.72
N GLU A 257 17.26 1.04 9.13
CA GLU A 257 18.08 1.35 10.31
C GLU A 257 17.54 0.73 11.60
N GLN A 258 16.22 0.61 11.69
CA GLN A 258 15.55 -0.03 12.83
C GLN A 258 15.86 -1.53 12.96
N LEU A 259 16.44 -2.14 11.92
CA LEU A 259 16.76 -3.57 11.88
C LEU A 259 18.23 -3.87 12.14
N LYS A 260 19.06 -2.86 12.44
CA LYS A 260 20.51 -3.05 12.70
C LYS A 260 20.81 -4.11 13.77
N PHE A 261 19.91 -4.31 14.72
CA PHE A 261 20.05 -5.32 15.75
C PHE A 261 20.15 -6.74 15.19
N LEU A 262 19.64 -7.01 14.00
CA LEU A 262 19.75 -8.32 13.34
C LEU A 262 21.18 -8.67 12.91
N ASN A 263 22.13 -7.73 12.92
CA ASN A 263 23.54 -8.02 12.74
C ASN A 263 24.21 -8.65 13.99
N ASP A 264 23.54 -8.66 15.16
CA ASP A 264 24.07 -9.24 16.37
C ASP A 264 24.32 -10.76 16.19
N PRO A 265 25.46 -11.29 16.65
CA PRO A 265 25.77 -12.72 16.57
C PRO A 265 24.72 -13.65 17.20
N TYR A 266 23.88 -13.15 18.08
CA TYR A 266 22.73 -13.88 18.62
C TYR A 266 21.85 -14.47 17.53
N TYR A 267 21.69 -13.77 16.40
CA TYR A 267 20.84 -14.17 15.29
C TYR A 267 21.51 -15.13 14.30
N SER A 268 22.79 -15.49 14.49
CA SER A 268 23.53 -16.45 13.64
C SER A 268 22.95 -17.87 13.63
N LYS A 269 22.06 -18.17 14.56
CA LYS A 269 21.26 -19.41 14.61
C LYS A 269 20.12 -19.45 13.59
N TYR A 270 19.91 -18.37 12.83
CA TYR A 270 18.92 -18.22 11.75
C TYR A 270 19.61 -17.88 10.44
N ASN A 271 18.93 -18.15 9.32
CA ASN A 271 19.20 -17.49 8.05
C ASN A 271 18.33 -16.23 7.98
N ILE A 272 18.91 -15.10 7.62
CA ILE A 272 18.17 -13.85 7.40
C ILE A 272 18.26 -13.49 5.93
N LEU A 273 17.17 -13.67 5.18
CA LEU A 273 17.08 -13.26 3.78
C LEU A 273 16.47 -11.87 3.69
N THR A 274 17.21 -10.90 3.17
CA THR A 274 16.68 -9.55 2.95
C THR A 274 16.26 -9.36 1.50
N ALA A 275 15.15 -8.67 1.30
CA ALA A 275 14.66 -8.25 -0.01
C ALA A 275 14.58 -6.73 -0.07
N GLY A 276 15.53 -6.08 -0.78
CA GLY A 276 15.53 -4.64 -1.03
C GLY A 276 16.36 -3.78 -0.08
N ASP A 277 17.24 -4.35 0.75
CA ASP A 277 18.21 -3.58 1.54
C ASP A 277 19.31 -2.99 0.63
N LYS A 278 19.00 -1.86 0.02
CA LYS A 278 19.93 -1.14 -0.87
C LYS A 278 21.06 -0.43 -0.13
N ALA A 279 20.89 -0.15 1.14
CA ALA A 279 21.87 0.55 1.96
C ALA A 279 22.93 -0.40 2.57
N GLY A 280 22.69 -1.73 2.52
CA GLY A 280 23.56 -2.71 3.14
C GLY A 280 23.59 -2.59 4.66
N VAL A 281 22.47 -2.21 5.27
CA VAL A 281 22.33 -2.02 6.72
C VAL A 281 22.53 -3.35 7.46
N LEU A 282 22.07 -4.45 6.85
CA LEU A 282 22.27 -5.80 7.34
C LEU A 282 23.42 -6.45 6.55
N SER A 283 24.55 -6.71 7.21
CA SER A 283 25.79 -7.16 6.60
C SER A 283 26.52 -8.27 7.35
N ALA A 284 25.91 -8.85 8.40
CA ALA A 284 26.49 -9.98 9.12
C ALA A 284 26.54 -11.25 8.27
N ASP A 285 27.43 -12.19 8.58
CA ASP A 285 27.67 -13.42 7.80
C ASP A 285 26.42 -14.33 7.68
N HIS A 286 25.48 -14.22 8.60
CA HIS A 286 24.21 -14.96 8.58
C HIS A 286 23.09 -14.24 7.79
N VAL A 287 23.41 -13.12 7.14
CA VAL A 287 22.48 -12.33 6.31
C VAL A 287 22.74 -12.61 4.82
N ILE A 288 21.70 -13.05 4.14
CA ILE A 288 21.66 -13.25 2.70
C ILE A 288 21.02 -12.03 2.06
N ALA A 289 21.82 -11.04 1.66
CA ALA A 289 21.31 -9.80 1.10
C ALA A 289 20.99 -9.94 -0.39
N ARG A 290 19.78 -9.55 -0.80
CA ARG A 290 19.32 -9.48 -2.19
C ARG A 290 18.55 -8.19 -2.43
N SER A 291 18.83 -7.54 -3.55
CA SER A 291 18.07 -6.35 -3.95
C SER A 291 16.65 -6.69 -4.39
N PHE A 292 16.44 -7.92 -4.85
CA PHE A 292 15.14 -8.40 -5.31
C PHE A 292 15.00 -9.90 -5.06
N VAL A 293 13.84 -10.33 -4.55
CA VAL A 293 13.53 -11.73 -4.25
C VAL A 293 12.08 -12.01 -4.66
N ASN A 294 11.82 -13.18 -5.20
CA ASN A 294 10.44 -13.68 -5.29
C ASN A 294 9.93 -13.94 -3.86
N LEU A 295 9.21 -12.96 -3.30
CA LEU A 295 8.73 -13.04 -1.92
C LEU A 295 7.79 -14.22 -1.68
N ASP A 296 6.98 -14.61 -2.66
CA ASP A 296 6.08 -15.75 -2.52
C ASP A 296 6.90 -17.05 -2.31
N ARG A 297 7.95 -17.24 -3.11
CA ARG A 297 8.88 -18.38 -2.97
C ARG A 297 9.66 -18.33 -1.67
N ALA A 298 10.15 -17.16 -1.27
CA ALA A 298 10.88 -16.99 -0.02
C ALA A 298 9.99 -17.25 1.20
N LEU A 299 8.78 -16.68 1.21
CA LEU A 299 7.84 -16.81 2.32
C LEU A 299 7.31 -18.23 2.47
N SER A 300 7.11 -18.98 1.38
CA SER A 300 6.69 -20.38 1.46
C SER A 300 7.67 -21.26 2.25
N ARG A 301 8.92 -20.82 2.41
CA ARG A 301 9.99 -21.50 3.16
C ARG A 301 10.40 -20.78 4.45
N SER A 302 9.79 -19.63 4.74
CA SER A 302 10.16 -18.82 5.89
C SER A 302 9.37 -19.21 7.14
N SER A 303 10.03 -19.15 8.28
CA SER A 303 9.43 -19.35 9.61
C SER A 303 8.77 -18.07 10.10
N LEU A 304 9.30 -16.92 9.71
CA LEU A 304 8.92 -15.61 10.18
C LEU A 304 9.16 -14.58 9.07
N MET A 305 8.31 -13.58 9.02
CA MET A 305 8.52 -12.39 8.19
C MET A 305 8.70 -11.15 9.06
N ILE A 306 9.73 -10.35 8.78
CA ILE A 306 9.87 -9.00 9.33
C ILE A 306 9.63 -8.01 8.21
N CYS A 307 8.67 -7.10 8.39
CA CYS A 307 8.27 -6.19 7.32
C CYS A 307 7.77 -4.83 7.84
N HIS A 308 7.55 -3.89 6.91
CA HIS A 308 7.04 -2.56 7.23
C HIS A 308 5.50 -2.48 7.37
N GLY A 309 4.77 -3.56 7.05
CA GLY A 309 3.30 -3.56 7.12
C GLY A 309 2.60 -2.95 5.90
N GLY A 310 3.27 -2.85 4.76
CA GLY A 310 2.64 -2.40 3.51
C GLY A 310 1.57 -3.36 3.01
N ASN A 311 0.53 -2.85 2.34
CA ASN A 311 -0.66 -3.62 1.94
C ASN A 311 -0.30 -4.92 1.18
N GLY A 312 0.43 -4.84 0.07
CA GLY A 312 0.81 -6.04 -0.69
C GLY A 312 1.64 -7.05 0.11
N THR A 313 2.51 -6.54 1.01
CA THR A 313 3.41 -7.35 1.82
C THR A 313 2.66 -8.15 2.88
N ILE A 314 1.69 -7.54 3.57
CA ILE A 314 0.90 -8.27 4.59
C ILE A 314 0.08 -9.39 3.95
N TYR A 315 -0.48 -9.17 2.77
CA TYR A 315 -1.23 -10.22 2.08
C TYR A 315 -0.35 -11.35 1.56
N LEU A 316 0.90 -11.08 1.17
CA LEU A 316 1.87 -12.15 0.89
C LEU A 316 2.18 -12.98 2.14
N GLY A 317 2.35 -12.34 3.30
CA GLY A 317 2.52 -13.04 4.57
C GLY A 317 1.32 -13.93 4.91
N ILE A 318 0.10 -13.40 4.78
CA ILE A 318 -1.14 -14.15 5.06
C ILE A 318 -1.30 -15.34 4.11
N THR A 319 -1.12 -15.14 2.81
CA THR A 319 -1.30 -16.22 1.80
C THR A 319 -0.29 -17.35 1.95
N ASN A 320 0.90 -17.04 2.48
CA ASN A 320 1.92 -18.04 2.79
C ASN A 320 1.85 -18.59 4.23
N GLY A 321 0.90 -18.13 5.04
CA GLY A 321 0.73 -18.58 6.41
C GLY A 321 1.89 -18.23 7.34
N VAL A 322 2.65 -17.16 7.03
CA VAL A 322 3.83 -16.73 7.78
C VAL A 322 3.45 -15.62 8.75
N PHE A 323 3.85 -15.78 10.02
CA PHE A 323 3.62 -14.74 11.03
C PHE A 323 4.50 -13.54 10.77
N MET A 324 3.97 -12.32 11.01
CA MET A 324 4.64 -11.07 10.68
C MET A 324 4.98 -10.25 11.92
N LEU A 325 6.24 -9.84 12.07
CA LEU A 325 6.67 -8.78 12.98
C LEU A 325 6.87 -7.50 12.16
N CYS A 326 6.16 -6.44 12.52
CA CYS A 326 6.04 -5.27 11.65
C CYS A 326 6.59 -3.99 12.29
N LEU A 327 7.29 -3.19 11.48
CA LEU A 327 7.86 -1.88 11.84
C LEU A 327 7.29 -0.82 10.91
N SER A 328 6.24 -0.13 11.36
CA SER A 328 5.59 0.92 10.55
C SER A 328 6.42 2.19 10.46
N SER A 329 6.35 2.84 9.30
CA SER A 329 6.94 4.16 9.04
C SER A 329 5.89 5.26 8.92
N HIS A 330 4.63 4.92 8.57
CA HIS A 330 3.52 5.86 8.41
C HIS A 330 2.15 5.22 8.72
N PHE A 331 1.11 6.05 8.76
CA PHE A 331 -0.23 5.71 9.25
C PHE A 331 -0.94 4.56 8.51
N GLU A 332 -0.74 4.41 7.20
CA GLU A 332 -1.33 3.31 6.43
C GLU A 332 -0.82 1.96 6.95
N GLN A 333 0.49 1.88 7.19
CA GLN A 333 1.11 0.67 7.73
C GLN A 333 0.60 0.38 9.15
N ASP A 334 0.39 1.42 9.99
CA ASP A 334 -0.22 1.26 11.32
C ASP A 334 -1.61 0.62 11.23
N TYR A 335 -2.45 1.03 10.25
CA TYR A 335 -3.78 0.45 10.05
C TYR A 335 -3.71 -1.01 9.59
N ASN A 336 -2.80 -1.32 8.69
CA ASN A 336 -2.58 -2.68 8.21
C ASN A 336 -2.10 -3.60 9.34
N ILE A 337 -1.12 -3.14 10.13
CA ILE A 337 -0.56 -3.90 11.27
C ILE A 337 -1.63 -4.13 12.34
N ASP A 338 -2.44 -3.11 12.66
CA ASP A 338 -3.54 -3.26 13.59
C ASP A 338 -4.58 -4.28 13.08
N ALA A 339 -4.84 -4.30 11.77
CA ALA A 339 -5.76 -5.26 11.17
C ALA A 339 -5.22 -6.70 11.28
N ILE A 340 -3.98 -6.95 10.88
CA ILE A 340 -3.39 -8.31 10.96
C ILE A 340 -3.20 -8.78 12.41
N ALA A 341 -2.91 -7.87 13.34
CA ALA A 341 -2.75 -8.21 14.76
C ALA A 341 -4.06 -8.70 15.38
N ARG A 342 -5.20 -8.10 15.04
CA ARG A 342 -6.51 -8.56 15.50
C ARG A 342 -6.86 -9.96 15.04
N HIS A 343 -6.28 -10.43 13.94
CA HIS A 343 -6.54 -11.76 13.37
C HIS A 343 -5.41 -12.77 13.64
N GLY A 344 -4.39 -12.38 14.43
CA GLY A 344 -3.30 -13.27 14.79
C GLY A 344 -2.30 -13.57 13.66
N TYR A 345 -2.29 -12.77 12.60
CA TYR A 345 -1.34 -12.91 11.49
C TYR A 345 -0.01 -12.22 11.73
N GLY A 346 0.06 -11.34 12.72
CA GLY A 346 1.28 -10.60 13.03
C GLY A 346 1.10 -9.64 14.20
N LYS A 347 2.12 -8.87 14.50
CA LYS A 347 2.08 -7.80 15.51
C LYS A 347 3.07 -6.68 15.20
N SER A 348 2.87 -5.52 15.85
CA SER A 348 3.82 -4.42 15.82
C SER A 348 5.05 -4.72 16.68
N GLY A 349 6.24 -4.48 16.15
CA GLY A 349 7.51 -4.50 16.86
C GLY A 349 8.07 -3.11 17.16
N VAL A 350 7.32 -2.05 16.85
CA VAL A 350 7.81 -0.64 16.99
C VAL A 350 8.24 -0.30 18.41
N ASP A 351 7.58 -0.88 19.42
CA ASP A 351 7.87 -0.63 20.84
C ASP A 351 8.69 -1.75 21.49
N PHE A 352 9.23 -2.68 20.70
CA PHE A 352 9.99 -3.81 21.25
C PHE A 352 11.38 -3.37 21.72
N SER A 353 11.77 -3.83 22.92
CA SER A 353 13.17 -3.87 23.32
C SER A 353 13.91 -4.97 22.56
N GLU A 354 15.26 -4.93 22.60
CA GLU A 354 16.05 -6.03 22.01
C GLU A 354 15.69 -7.40 22.59
N GLU A 355 15.42 -7.47 23.89
CA GLU A 355 15.00 -8.70 24.54
C GLU A 355 13.65 -9.19 24.01
N MET A 356 12.67 -8.29 23.80
CA MET A 356 11.39 -8.62 23.20
C MET A 356 11.56 -9.11 21.76
N TRP A 357 12.45 -8.48 20.95
CA TRP A 357 12.74 -8.95 19.61
C TRP A 357 13.31 -10.37 19.62
N ARG A 358 14.28 -10.68 20.51
CA ARG A 358 14.87 -12.00 20.66
C ARG A 358 13.79 -13.04 21.00
N LEU A 359 12.97 -12.73 22.03
CA LEU A 359 11.89 -13.63 22.48
C LEU A 359 10.88 -13.94 21.36
N GLU A 360 10.42 -12.91 20.65
CA GLU A 360 9.41 -13.07 19.60
C GLU A 360 9.96 -13.83 18.38
N ILE A 361 11.19 -13.54 17.97
CA ILE A 361 11.83 -14.26 16.87
C ILE A 361 12.03 -15.73 17.24
N ASP A 362 12.55 -16.03 18.44
CA ASP A 362 12.74 -17.39 18.92
C ASP A 362 11.41 -18.16 18.96
N LEU A 363 10.37 -17.56 19.53
CA LEU A 363 9.05 -18.16 19.66
C LEU A 363 8.46 -18.60 18.29
N HIS A 364 8.60 -17.76 17.28
CA HIS A 364 8.01 -18.05 15.96
C HIS A 364 8.89 -18.97 15.13
N CYS A 365 10.21 -18.90 15.27
CA CYS A 365 11.13 -19.78 14.57
C CYS A 365 11.15 -21.21 15.15
N GLU A 366 11.00 -21.38 16.46
CA GLU A 366 10.90 -22.71 17.08
C GLU A 366 9.63 -23.46 16.69
N LYS A 367 8.49 -22.77 16.60
CA LYS A 367 7.22 -23.37 16.15
C LYS A 367 7.28 -23.93 14.72
N TYR A 368 8.15 -23.39 13.88
CA TYR A 368 8.30 -23.83 12.50
C TYR A 368 9.01 -25.18 12.37
N LYS A 369 9.98 -25.49 13.23
CA LYS A 369 10.66 -26.81 13.27
C LYS A 369 9.69 -27.96 13.41
N ILE A 370 8.50 -27.69 13.99
CA ILE A 370 7.44 -28.69 14.20
C ILE A 370 6.60 -28.91 12.91
N ARG A 371 6.69 -28.03 11.93
CA ARG A 371 5.86 -28.04 10.70
C ARG A 371 6.57 -28.56 9.44
N GLN A 372 7.87 -28.83 9.48
CA GLN A 372 8.55 -29.48 8.38
C GLN A 372 8.12 -30.96 8.34
N PRO A 373 7.52 -31.47 7.22
CA PRO A 373 7.43 -32.92 7.06
C PRO A 373 8.85 -33.46 6.94
N ALA A 374 9.08 -34.55 7.66
CA ALA A 374 10.30 -35.33 7.65
C ALA A 374 10.64 -35.88 6.23
#